data_971477764c0893b15800b41f0aa6ec2d
#
_entry.id   971477764c0893b15800b41f0aa6ec2d
#
_cell.length_a   1.000
_cell.length_b   1.000
_cell.length_c   1.000
_cell.angle_alpha   90.00
_cell.angle_beta   90.00
_cell.angle_gamma   90.00
#
_symmetry.space_group_name_H-M   'P 1'
#
loop_
_entity.id
_entity.type
_entity.pdbx_description
1 polymer ?
#
loop_
_entity_poly.entity_id
_entity_poly.type
_entity_poly.pdbx_seq_one_letter_code
_entity_poly.pdbx_strand_id
1 'polypeptide(L)'
;MSVSPNNSEPHEVPQPPLNLDVSMPELTRALLDYESVSGNERTIADAVYTALSFCPHLHLTRDGDAIIARTEFPPLPGAEGEGAKGERTRIILAGHLDTVPLPTVEGSLGTVPSTVREEEDGYVLYGRGATDMKGGVAVQLKLAAELTAQDTDYNLTYIFYDNEEVASELSGLARLIRNHGELITDADFGVLLEPTNGTIEGGCNGTMRFFVRTRGLAAHSGRAWRGENAIHALAPALAALASYEPKTIAVEGLEYREGLNAVQISGGVAGNVIPDAAAMHVNYRFAPDKTLDEAVAHVREVFAGYELDFVDLSPAARPGLDTPLAASLIEAVGEEPQPKYGWTDVARLSEIGIPAVNFGPGDALLAHTDNEHVSFSQLTRCHADLRAWLLSDRDED
;
A
#
# COMPACT_ATOMS: atom_id res chain seq x y z
N MET A 1 23.36 48.02 -1.26
CA MET A 1 23.33 47.18 -0.05
C MET A 1 22.57 45.93 -0.41
N SER A 2 23.27 44.83 -0.66
CA SER A 2 22.68 43.54 -1.02
C SER A 2 22.40 42.77 0.26
N VAL A 3 21.16 42.47 0.49
CA VAL A 3 20.73 41.58 1.58
C VAL A 3 20.86 40.14 1.06
N SER A 4 21.77 39.37 1.60
CA SER A 4 21.90 37.94 1.37
C SER A 4 20.69 37.23 2.00
N PRO A 5 20.06 36.25 1.34
CA PRO A 5 19.07 35.42 1.98
C PRO A 5 19.78 34.50 3.00
N ASN A 6 19.30 34.56 4.22
CA ASN A 6 19.71 33.66 5.30
C ASN A 6 19.12 32.26 5.01
N ASN A 7 19.93 31.35 4.45
CA ASN A 7 19.61 29.93 4.41
C ASN A 7 19.84 29.37 5.82
N SER A 8 18.84 29.43 6.67
CA SER A 8 18.78 28.59 7.85
C SER A 8 18.22 27.22 7.38
N GLU A 9 19.09 26.25 7.25
CA GLU A 9 18.68 24.84 7.19
C GLU A 9 17.80 24.56 8.41
N PRO A 10 16.67 23.84 8.26
CA PRO A 10 15.88 23.43 9.41
C PRO A 10 16.77 22.58 10.32
N HIS A 11 16.93 22.99 11.58
CA HIS A 11 17.58 22.18 12.59
C HIS A 11 16.69 20.94 12.81
N GLU A 12 17.06 19.83 12.19
CA GLU A 12 16.50 18.53 12.56
C GLU A 12 16.75 18.30 14.04
N VAL A 13 15.69 18.25 14.83
CA VAL A 13 15.76 17.80 16.21
C VAL A 13 16.08 16.31 16.15
N PRO A 14 17.20 15.85 16.72
CA PRO A 14 17.55 14.43 16.69
C PRO A 14 16.42 13.60 17.32
N GLN A 15 15.78 12.76 16.53
CA GLN A 15 14.76 11.84 17.03
C GLN A 15 15.44 10.75 17.86
N PRO A 16 14.87 10.32 18.99
CA PRO A 16 15.42 9.23 19.76
C PRO A 16 15.40 7.93 18.95
N PRO A 17 16.39 7.03 19.12
CA PRO A 17 16.42 5.76 18.42
C PRO A 17 15.16 4.94 18.76
N LEU A 18 14.66 4.16 17.78
CA LEU A 18 13.52 3.28 17.98
C LEU A 18 13.87 2.20 19.01
N ASN A 19 13.03 2.06 20.02
CA ASN A 19 13.13 1.01 21.03
C ASN A 19 12.06 -0.06 20.76
N LEU A 20 12.48 -1.27 20.37
CA LEU A 20 11.58 -2.36 20.01
C LEU A 20 11.00 -3.10 21.24
N ASP A 21 11.51 -2.84 22.45
CA ASP A 21 11.05 -3.48 23.69
C ASP A 21 9.85 -2.78 24.36
N VAL A 22 9.42 -1.63 23.82
CA VAL A 22 8.26 -0.89 24.35
C VAL A 22 6.94 -1.50 23.90
N SER A 23 5.82 -1.02 24.46
CA SER A 23 4.48 -1.44 24.05
C SER A 23 4.17 -1.07 22.58
N MET A 24 3.21 -1.77 21.97
CA MET A 24 2.77 -1.49 20.60
C MET A 24 2.39 -0.02 20.36
N PRO A 25 1.55 0.62 21.20
CA PRO A 25 1.22 2.04 21.02
C PRO A 25 2.42 2.98 21.15
N GLU A 26 3.38 2.68 22.05
CA GLU A 26 4.60 3.49 22.20
C GLU A 26 5.52 3.36 20.98
N LEU A 27 5.68 2.16 20.44
CA LEU A 27 6.47 1.95 19.22
C LEU A 27 5.81 2.65 18.01
N THR A 28 4.49 2.50 17.85
CA THR A 28 3.74 3.17 16.80
C THR A 28 3.88 4.69 16.91
N ARG A 29 3.74 5.24 18.13
CA ARG A 29 3.93 6.67 18.40
C ARG A 29 5.32 7.13 17.99
N ALA A 30 6.37 6.38 18.35
CA ALA A 30 7.73 6.71 17.97
C ALA A 30 7.93 6.77 16.44
N LEU A 31 7.31 5.83 15.71
CA LEU A 31 7.33 5.84 14.23
C LEU A 31 6.56 7.03 13.64
N LEU A 32 5.41 7.39 14.21
CA LEU A 32 4.61 8.52 13.74
C LEU A 32 5.31 9.86 13.92
N ASP A 33 6.18 9.97 14.91
CA ASP A 33 6.93 11.20 15.18
C ASP A 33 8.11 11.40 14.19
N TYR A 34 8.41 10.43 13.31
CA TYR A 34 9.23 10.62 12.12
C TYR A 34 8.36 11.12 10.97
N GLU A 35 8.61 12.34 10.47
CA GLU A 35 8.03 12.77 9.21
C GLU A 35 8.67 11.98 8.07
N SER A 36 7.84 11.34 7.21
CA SER A 36 8.30 10.53 6.09
C SER A 36 7.35 10.63 4.90
N VAL A 37 7.01 11.86 4.50
CA VAL A 37 6.28 12.09 3.25
C VAL A 37 7.08 11.50 2.10
N SER A 38 6.40 10.82 1.15
CA SER A 38 7.03 10.11 0.02
C SER A 38 8.17 10.91 -0.64
N GLY A 39 9.34 10.28 -0.75
CA GLY A 39 10.60 10.89 -1.18
C GLY A 39 11.44 11.48 -0.04
N ASN A 40 11.00 11.39 1.23
CA ASN A 40 11.71 11.87 2.42
C ASN A 40 11.78 10.81 3.53
N GLU A 41 11.99 9.54 3.17
CA GLU A 41 11.94 8.40 4.11
C GLU A 41 13.28 8.10 4.77
N ARG A 42 14.36 8.79 4.38
CA ARG A 42 15.72 8.51 4.84
C ARG A 42 15.83 8.39 6.35
N THR A 43 15.24 9.31 7.09
CA THR A 43 15.38 9.38 8.56
C THR A 43 14.68 8.22 9.25
N ILE A 44 13.45 7.87 8.83
CA ILE A 44 12.73 6.70 9.38
C ILE A 44 13.39 5.39 8.96
N ALA A 45 13.89 5.29 7.71
CA ALA A 45 14.60 4.11 7.23
C ALA A 45 15.91 3.88 8.00
N ASP A 46 16.67 4.95 8.29
CA ASP A 46 17.87 4.86 9.14
C ASP A 46 17.54 4.40 10.56
N ALA A 47 16.44 4.87 11.14
CA ALA A 47 15.98 4.46 12.46
C ALA A 47 15.56 2.98 12.49
N VAL A 48 14.78 2.53 11.51
CA VAL A 48 14.35 1.13 11.34
C VAL A 48 15.58 0.22 11.15
N TYR A 49 16.48 0.56 10.22
CA TYR A 49 17.69 -0.22 9.98
C TYR A 49 18.55 -0.33 11.25
N THR A 50 18.72 0.78 11.96
CA THR A 50 19.50 0.79 13.21
C THR A 50 18.87 -0.09 14.27
N ALA A 51 17.55 -0.01 14.47
CA ALA A 51 16.85 -0.83 15.45
C ALA A 51 16.97 -2.33 15.14
N LEU A 52 16.76 -2.73 13.88
CA LEU A 52 16.88 -4.12 13.45
C LEU A 52 18.33 -4.65 13.50
N SER A 53 19.35 -3.78 13.42
CA SER A 53 20.75 -4.19 13.50
C SER A 53 21.14 -4.76 14.87
N PHE A 54 20.35 -4.53 15.90
CA PHE A 54 20.51 -5.14 17.22
C PHE A 54 19.84 -6.51 17.37
N CYS A 55 19.13 -6.98 16.33
CA CYS A 55 18.51 -8.31 16.31
C CYS A 55 19.45 -9.31 15.64
N PRO A 56 20.21 -10.13 16.39
CA PRO A 56 21.30 -10.93 15.84
C PRO A 56 20.84 -12.09 14.92
N HIS A 57 19.55 -12.40 14.95
CA HIS A 57 18.93 -13.44 14.10
C HIS A 57 18.50 -12.90 12.72
N LEU A 58 18.67 -11.61 12.47
CA LEU A 58 18.26 -10.98 11.20
C LEU A 58 19.47 -10.68 10.31
N HIS A 59 19.33 -11.02 9.04
CA HIS A 59 20.23 -10.60 7.97
C HIS A 59 19.64 -9.41 7.24
N LEU A 60 20.32 -8.26 7.29
CA LEU A 60 19.82 -7.01 6.75
C LEU A 60 20.41 -6.70 5.39
N THR A 61 19.56 -6.39 4.44
CA THR A 61 19.92 -5.82 3.13
C THR A 61 19.20 -4.49 2.97
N ARG A 62 19.91 -3.46 2.49
CA ARG A 62 19.36 -2.13 2.26
C ARG A 62 19.56 -1.69 0.81
N ASP A 63 18.51 -1.15 0.19
CA ASP A 63 18.53 -0.55 -1.14
C ASP A 63 17.80 0.81 -1.09
N GLY A 64 18.58 1.89 -1.10
CA GLY A 64 18.03 3.24 -0.86
C GLY A 64 17.46 3.39 0.54
N ASP A 65 16.17 3.67 0.63
CA ASP A 65 15.43 3.79 1.87
C ASP A 65 14.52 2.56 2.16
N ALA A 66 14.65 1.52 1.32
CA ALA A 66 14.03 0.21 1.55
C ALA A 66 15.00 -0.77 2.25
N ILE A 67 14.44 -1.66 3.06
CA ILE A 67 15.16 -2.63 3.90
C ILE A 67 14.50 -4.00 3.78
N ILE A 68 15.31 -5.04 3.56
CA ILE A 68 14.91 -6.44 3.74
C ILE A 68 15.62 -6.95 4.99
N ALA A 69 14.86 -7.50 5.94
CA ALA A 69 15.39 -8.19 7.12
C ALA A 69 14.93 -9.64 7.09
N ARG A 70 15.87 -10.58 7.00
CA ARG A 70 15.57 -12.02 6.82
C ARG A 70 16.09 -12.83 7.99
N THR A 71 15.31 -13.84 8.35
CA THR A 71 15.82 -14.96 9.16
C THR A 71 16.32 -16.09 8.27
N GLU A 72 17.36 -16.77 8.72
CA GLU A 72 17.90 -17.98 8.09
C GLU A 72 18.06 -19.05 9.18
N PHE A 73 16.91 -19.55 9.65
CA PHE A 73 16.89 -20.53 10.74
C PHE A 73 17.29 -21.92 10.23
N PRO A 74 17.94 -22.76 11.05
CA PRO A 74 18.27 -24.12 10.67
C PRO A 74 17.01 -24.95 10.40
N PRO A 75 17.11 -26.03 9.60
CA PRO A 75 16.01 -26.96 9.37
C PRO A 75 15.39 -27.46 10.68
N LEU A 76 14.10 -27.79 10.64
CA LEU A 76 13.40 -28.32 11.81
C LEU A 76 13.97 -29.67 12.23
N PRO A 77 14.06 -29.98 13.55
CA PRO A 77 14.50 -31.28 14.03
C PRO A 77 13.62 -32.42 13.50
N GLY A 78 14.21 -33.50 13.03
CA GLY A 78 13.49 -34.68 12.53
C GLY A 78 13.11 -34.65 11.05
N ALA A 79 13.46 -33.59 10.31
CA ALA A 79 13.26 -33.52 8.86
C ALA A 79 14.30 -34.37 8.06
N GLU A 80 14.99 -35.31 8.68
CA GLU A 80 15.95 -36.23 8.03
C GLU A 80 15.20 -37.41 7.36
N GLY A 81 15.02 -37.34 6.03
CA GLY A 81 14.50 -38.42 5.19
C GLY A 81 14.75 -38.13 3.71
N GLU A 82 15.08 -39.19 2.91
CA GLU A 82 15.20 -39.04 1.45
C GLU A 82 13.90 -38.51 0.85
N GLY A 83 13.88 -37.21 0.49
CA GLY A 83 12.75 -36.51 -0.11
C GLY A 83 12.10 -35.42 0.77
N ALA A 84 12.44 -35.29 2.05
CA ALA A 84 12.01 -34.18 2.86
C ALA A 84 12.87 -32.93 2.50
N LYS A 85 12.26 -31.90 1.93
CA LYS A 85 12.85 -30.56 1.95
C LYS A 85 12.83 -30.11 3.40
N GLY A 86 13.95 -30.25 4.10
CA GLY A 86 14.10 -29.79 5.50
C GLY A 86 14.15 -28.26 5.62
N GLU A 87 13.80 -27.53 4.57
CA GLU A 87 13.71 -26.08 4.55
C GLU A 87 12.43 -25.63 5.21
N ARG A 88 12.52 -24.62 6.05
CA ARG A 88 11.35 -23.99 6.68
C ARG A 88 10.57 -23.22 5.62
N THR A 89 9.26 -23.30 5.65
CA THR A 89 8.36 -22.44 4.90
C THR A 89 8.68 -20.97 5.18
N ARG A 90 8.73 -20.12 4.14
CA ARG A 90 9.07 -18.71 4.27
C ARG A 90 7.85 -17.81 4.11
N ILE A 91 7.68 -16.89 5.04
CA ILE A 91 6.59 -15.92 5.05
C ILE A 91 7.18 -14.51 4.93
N ILE A 92 6.60 -13.70 4.07
CA ILE A 92 6.87 -12.26 3.96
C ILE A 92 5.89 -11.50 4.85
N LEU A 93 6.40 -10.54 5.62
CA LEU A 93 5.65 -9.45 6.22
C LEU A 93 6.17 -8.15 5.61
N ALA A 94 5.30 -7.32 5.02
CA ALA A 94 5.72 -6.12 4.30
C ALA A 94 4.89 -4.89 4.68
N GLY A 95 5.54 -3.72 4.71
CA GLY A 95 4.90 -2.44 4.96
C GLY A 95 5.74 -1.26 4.48
N HIS A 96 5.06 -0.21 4.01
CA HIS A 96 5.72 1.00 3.53
C HIS A 96 6.00 1.99 4.67
N LEU A 97 7.07 2.76 4.50
CA LEU A 97 7.56 3.74 5.46
C LEU A 97 7.09 5.16 5.16
N ASP A 98 6.70 5.41 3.92
CA ASP A 98 6.24 6.72 3.48
C ASP A 98 4.79 7.00 3.84
N THR A 99 4.40 8.23 3.68
CA THR A 99 3.03 8.72 3.86
C THR A 99 2.70 9.77 2.81
N VAL A 100 1.42 10.00 2.56
CA VAL A 100 0.96 11.19 1.85
C VAL A 100 1.35 12.48 2.59
N PRO A 101 1.29 13.65 1.94
CA PRO A 101 1.59 14.94 2.58
C PRO A 101 0.80 15.18 3.87
N LEU A 102 1.39 15.96 4.77
CA LEU A 102 0.73 16.40 6.01
C LEU A 102 -0.50 17.25 5.69
N PRO A 103 -1.55 17.21 6.54
CA PRO A 103 -2.74 18.04 6.36
C PRO A 103 -2.39 19.54 6.47
N THR A 104 -3.07 20.35 5.68
CA THR A 104 -2.90 21.82 5.67
C THR A 104 -3.98 22.57 6.45
N VAL A 105 -4.99 21.85 6.94
CA VAL A 105 -6.09 22.42 7.71
C VAL A 105 -5.63 22.64 9.16
N GLU A 106 -5.79 23.87 9.65
CA GLU A 106 -5.41 24.22 11.04
C GLU A 106 -6.21 23.40 12.06
N GLY A 107 -5.51 22.81 13.01
CA GLY A 107 -6.09 21.95 14.06
C GLY A 107 -6.24 20.48 13.69
N SER A 108 -5.82 20.07 12.48
CA SER A 108 -5.76 18.66 12.08
C SER A 108 -4.88 17.84 13.03
N LEU A 109 -5.33 16.63 13.36
CA LEU A 109 -4.61 15.72 14.27
C LEU A 109 -3.78 14.67 13.53
N GLY A 110 -4.11 14.37 12.27
CA GLY A 110 -3.34 13.48 11.39
C GLY A 110 -2.03 14.11 10.92
N THR A 111 -1.21 14.58 11.85
CA THR A 111 0.02 15.35 11.59
C THR A 111 1.20 14.84 12.42
N VAL A 112 2.35 15.52 12.34
CA VAL A 112 3.55 15.29 13.16
C VAL A 112 3.79 16.53 14.03
N PRO A 113 4.07 16.35 15.36
CA PRO A 113 4.11 15.11 16.10
C PRO A 113 2.73 14.50 16.36
N SER A 114 2.72 13.20 16.62
CA SER A 114 1.52 12.42 16.95
C SER A 114 0.89 12.83 18.28
N THR A 115 -0.41 12.57 18.44
CA THR A 115 -1.17 12.92 19.64
C THR A 115 -2.01 11.73 20.14
N VAL A 116 -1.93 11.42 21.44
CA VAL A 116 -2.80 10.43 22.07
C VAL A 116 -4.03 11.14 22.63
N ARG A 117 -5.21 10.54 22.41
CA ARG A 117 -6.48 10.97 23.02
C ARG A 117 -7.18 9.78 23.66
N GLU A 118 -7.89 10.05 24.75
CA GLU A 118 -8.85 9.13 25.32
C GLU A 118 -10.22 9.41 24.70
N GLU A 119 -10.82 8.38 24.13
CA GLU A 119 -12.14 8.44 23.49
C GLU A 119 -13.07 7.42 24.13
N GLU A 120 -14.32 7.31 23.66
CA GLU A 120 -15.35 6.46 24.29
C GLU A 120 -14.91 4.98 24.34
N ASP A 121 -14.23 4.50 23.26
CA ASP A 121 -13.79 3.11 23.10
C ASP A 121 -12.32 2.87 23.53
N GLY A 122 -11.69 3.84 24.21
CA GLY A 122 -10.33 3.73 24.71
C GLY A 122 -9.35 4.74 24.12
N TYR A 123 -8.04 4.45 24.24
CA TYR A 123 -7.01 5.34 23.73
C TYR A 123 -6.82 5.21 22.22
N VAL A 124 -6.69 6.35 21.59
CA VAL A 124 -6.50 6.51 20.13
C VAL A 124 -5.26 7.33 19.86
N LEU A 125 -4.46 6.90 18.91
CA LEU A 125 -3.24 7.57 18.47
C LEU A 125 -3.48 8.26 17.12
N TYR A 126 -3.45 9.59 17.13
CA TYR A 126 -3.56 10.44 15.96
C TYR A 126 -2.18 10.78 15.40
N GLY A 127 -2.03 10.71 14.09
CA GLY A 127 -0.81 11.06 13.39
C GLY A 127 -0.87 10.67 11.92
N ARG A 128 -0.12 11.33 11.06
CA ARG A 128 0.00 10.95 9.65
C ARG A 128 0.70 9.60 9.54
N GLY A 129 0.07 8.63 8.84
CA GLY A 129 0.52 7.25 8.75
C GLY A 129 0.07 6.37 9.91
N ALA A 130 -0.77 6.86 10.84
CA ALA A 130 -1.25 6.05 11.97
C ALA A 130 -2.01 4.82 11.50
N THR A 131 -2.82 4.98 10.47
CA THR A 131 -3.56 3.93 9.78
C THR A 131 -2.77 3.42 8.58
N ASP A 132 -2.24 4.30 7.75
CA ASP A 132 -1.61 4.00 6.47
C ASP A 132 -0.14 4.46 6.42
N MET A 133 0.84 3.51 6.71
CA MET A 133 0.59 2.25 7.41
C MET A 133 1.61 2.00 8.53
N LYS A 134 2.08 3.07 9.23
CA LYS A 134 3.08 2.95 10.31
C LYS A 134 2.56 2.14 11.52
N GLY A 135 1.23 2.03 11.72
CA GLY A 135 0.64 1.10 12.66
C GLY A 135 0.99 -0.35 12.31
N GLY A 136 0.86 -0.72 11.04
CA GLY A 136 1.28 -2.02 10.51
C GLY A 136 2.80 -2.21 10.58
N VAL A 137 3.58 -1.19 10.22
CA VAL A 137 5.05 -1.21 10.35
C VAL A 137 5.50 -1.45 11.78
N ALA A 138 4.81 -0.88 12.78
CA ALA A 138 5.10 -1.13 14.19
C ALA A 138 4.87 -2.60 14.58
N VAL A 139 3.78 -3.21 14.10
CA VAL A 139 3.51 -4.65 14.28
C VAL A 139 4.63 -5.48 13.67
N GLN A 140 5.02 -5.17 12.45
CA GLN A 140 6.09 -5.85 11.73
C GLN A 140 7.44 -5.77 12.47
N LEU A 141 7.83 -4.59 12.93
CA LEU A 141 9.06 -4.36 13.70
C LEU A 141 9.08 -5.13 15.02
N LYS A 142 7.94 -5.17 15.71
CA LYS A 142 7.80 -5.89 16.98
C LYS A 142 7.99 -7.39 16.77
N LEU A 143 7.32 -7.96 15.75
CA LEU A 143 7.47 -9.38 15.39
C LEU A 143 8.91 -9.70 14.94
N ALA A 144 9.56 -8.80 14.20
CA ALA A 144 10.94 -8.97 13.77
C ALA A 144 11.93 -9.03 14.94
N ALA A 145 11.66 -8.30 16.04
CA ALA A 145 12.48 -8.35 17.22
C ALA A 145 12.21 -9.59 18.10
N GLU A 146 10.96 -10.04 18.16
CA GLU A 146 10.52 -11.08 19.11
C GLU A 146 10.71 -12.50 18.57
N LEU A 147 10.53 -12.75 17.26
CA LEU A 147 10.48 -14.11 16.73
C LEU A 147 11.87 -14.64 16.36
N THR A 148 12.35 -15.59 17.14
CA THR A 148 13.60 -16.30 16.93
C THR A 148 13.37 -17.74 16.46
N ALA A 149 14.44 -18.49 16.19
CA ALA A 149 14.37 -19.91 15.80
C ALA A 149 13.70 -20.82 16.85
N GLN A 150 13.56 -20.35 18.09
CA GLN A 150 12.91 -21.09 19.16
C GLN A 150 11.40 -20.81 19.21
N ASP A 151 10.96 -19.70 18.66
CA ASP A 151 9.58 -19.23 18.75
C ASP A 151 8.73 -19.65 17.54
N THR A 152 9.34 -19.81 16.38
CA THR A 152 8.62 -20.08 15.13
C THR A 152 9.23 -21.20 14.31
N ASP A 153 8.38 -21.90 13.54
CA ASP A 153 8.80 -22.93 12.57
C ASP A 153 8.98 -22.36 11.16
N TYR A 154 8.73 -21.08 10.96
CA TYR A 154 8.89 -20.39 9.69
C TYR A 154 10.24 -19.68 9.57
N ASN A 155 10.71 -19.51 8.34
CA ASN A 155 11.63 -18.45 7.99
C ASN A 155 10.84 -17.19 7.64
N LEU A 156 11.29 -16.04 8.13
CA LEU A 156 10.58 -14.77 7.97
C LEU A 156 11.39 -13.78 7.15
N THR A 157 10.73 -13.07 6.26
CA THR A 157 11.28 -11.97 5.49
C THR A 157 10.45 -10.73 5.78
N TYR A 158 11.05 -9.75 6.45
CA TYR A 158 10.42 -8.46 6.74
C TYR A 158 10.89 -7.45 5.71
N ILE A 159 9.96 -6.81 5.00
CA ILE A 159 10.25 -5.82 3.97
C ILE A 159 9.66 -4.48 4.41
N PHE A 160 10.53 -3.48 4.58
CA PHE A 160 10.17 -2.09 4.85
C PHE A 160 10.56 -1.29 3.62
N TYR A 161 9.64 -0.57 3.00
CA TYR A 161 9.93 0.06 1.71
C TYR A 161 9.39 1.49 1.61
N ASP A 162 9.97 2.24 0.71
CA ASP A 162 9.72 3.65 0.43
C ASP A 162 8.83 3.82 -0.81
N ASN A 163 8.22 5.00 -0.94
CA ASN A 163 7.53 5.46 -2.15
C ASN A 163 6.37 4.56 -2.61
N GLU A 164 5.52 4.09 -1.70
CA GLU A 164 4.26 3.41 -2.05
C GLU A 164 3.22 4.41 -2.55
N GLU A 165 3.07 5.54 -1.86
CA GLU A 165 2.01 6.54 -1.99
C GLU A 165 2.16 7.46 -3.22
N VAL A 166 3.08 7.15 -4.12
CA VAL A 166 3.40 7.95 -5.30
C VAL A 166 3.35 7.12 -6.58
N ALA A 167 3.98 7.60 -7.66
CA ALA A 167 3.97 6.89 -8.94
C ALA A 167 4.66 5.53 -8.85
N SER A 168 4.03 4.51 -9.45
CA SER A 168 4.46 3.10 -9.42
C SER A 168 5.92 2.87 -9.81
N GLU A 169 6.50 3.72 -10.69
CA GLU A 169 7.90 3.65 -11.11
C GLU A 169 8.89 3.96 -9.97
N LEU A 170 8.44 4.67 -8.94
CA LEU A 170 9.25 5.05 -7.79
C LEU A 170 9.22 4.01 -6.67
N SER A 171 8.28 3.06 -6.69
CA SER A 171 8.05 2.08 -5.63
C SER A 171 9.31 1.36 -5.17
N GLY A 172 9.58 1.45 -3.87
CA GLY A 172 10.68 0.75 -3.20
C GLY A 172 10.54 -0.76 -3.28
N LEU A 173 9.34 -1.31 -3.13
CA LEU A 173 9.11 -2.75 -3.25
C LEU A 173 9.40 -3.25 -4.66
N ALA A 174 8.93 -2.53 -5.70
CA ALA A 174 9.27 -2.88 -7.08
C ALA A 174 10.79 -2.80 -7.35
N ARG A 175 11.50 -1.86 -6.74
CA ARG A 175 12.96 -1.75 -6.81
C ARG A 175 13.63 -2.94 -6.12
N LEU A 176 13.18 -3.33 -4.92
CA LEU A 176 13.70 -4.49 -4.20
C LEU A 176 13.51 -5.79 -4.99
N ILE A 177 12.33 -6.01 -5.58
CA ILE A 177 12.05 -7.19 -6.42
C ILE A 177 13.01 -7.24 -7.62
N ARG A 178 13.30 -6.11 -8.26
CA ARG A 178 14.24 -6.07 -9.40
C ARG A 178 15.69 -6.32 -9.00
N ASN A 179 16.13 -5.75 -7.86
CA ASN A 179 17.55 -5.71 -7.49
C ASN A 179 17.93 -6.87 -6.56
N HIS A 180 16.99 -7.41 -5.79
CA HIS A 180 17.18 -8.39 -4.73
C HIS A 180 16.10 -9.49 -4.77
N GLY A 181 15.60 -9.82 -5.97
CA GLY A 181 14.52 -10.80 -6.15
C GLY A 181 14.82 -12.14 -5.52
N GLU A 182 16.08 -12.57 -5.48
CA GLU A 182 16.53 -13.80 -4.84
C GLU A 182 16.27 -13.86 -3.32
N LEU A 183 16.10 -12.70 -2.67
CA LEU A 183 15.75 -12.58 -1.25
C LEU A 183 14.23 -12.54 -1.00
N ILE A 184 13.42 -12.56 -2.06
CA ILE A 184 11.96 -12.37 -2.00
C ILE A 184 11.23 -13.56 -2.63
N THR A 185 11.68 -14.04 -3.79
CA THR A 185 10.96 -15.02 -4.61
C THR A 185 10.96 -16.45 -4.06
N ASP A 186 11.72 -16.72 -3.00
CA ASP A 186 11.72 -18.00 -2.28
C ASP A 186 10.63 -18.09 -1.18
N ALA A 187 9.77 -17.05 -1.07
CA ALA A 187 8.69 -17.05 -0.11
C ALA A 187 7.45 -17.82 -0.61
N ASP A 188 6.76 -18.46 0.31
CA ASP A 188 5.58 -19.28 0.06
C ASP A 188 4.28 -18.46 0.23
N PHE A 189 4.32 -17.38 1.03
CA PHE A 189 3.16 -16.54 1.34
C PHE A 189 3.58 -15.14 1.81
N GLY A 190 2.70 -14.14 1.59
CA GLY A 190 2.93 -12.77 2.02
C GLY A 190 1.75 -12.17 2.78
N VAL A 191 2.06 -11.32 3.77
CA VAL A 191 1.09 -10.46 4.46
C VAL A 191 1.57 -9.02 4.34
N LEU A 192 0.78 -8.17 3.71
CA LEU A 192 0.97 -6.72 3.74
C LEU A 192 0.19 -6.15 4.92
N LEU A 193 0.87 -5.34 5.74
CA LEU A 193 0.28 -4.84 6.98
C LEU A 193 -0.52 -3.54 6.77
N GLU A 194 -1.21 -3.49 5.62
CA GLU A 194 -2.16 -2.44 5.23
C GLU A 194 -3.35 -2.35 6.20
N PRO A 195 -3.99 -1.17 6.33
CA PRO A 195 -5.15 -1.02 7.21
C PRO A 195 -6.34 -1.86 6.72
N THR A 196 -6.82 -2.73 7.61
CA THR A 196 -7.95 -3.64 7.33
C THR A 196 -8.91 -3.78 8.51
N ASN A 197 -8.82 -2.94 9.52
CA ASN A 197 -9.53 -3.09 10.80
C ASN A 197 -9.21 -4.41 11.54
N GLY A 198 -8.05 -5.05 11.24
CA GLY A 198 -7.72 -6.36 11.79
C GLY A 198 -8.54 -7.50 11.20
N THR A 199 -9.10 -7.34 10.01
CA THR A 199 -9.74 -8.38 9.20
C THR A 199 -8.82 -8.75 8.03
N ILE A 200 -8.82 -9.98 7.57
CA ILE A 200 -8.04 -10.37 6.39
C ILE A 200 -8.75 -9.84 5.15
N GLU A 201 -8.06 -9.06 4.34
CA GLU A 201 -8.56 -8.64 3.03
C GLU A 201 -7.76 -9.33 1.91
N GLY A 202 -8.47 -10.17 1.13
CA GLY A 202 -7.88 -10.92 0.02
C GLY A 202 -7.68 -10.07 -1.22
N GLY A 203 -6.51 -10.25 -1.86
CA GLY A 203 -6.15 -9.60 -3.13
C GLY A 203 -6.32 -8.09 -3.14
N CYS A 204 -6.56 -7.53 -4.32
CA CYS A 204 -6.98 -6.14 -4.49
C CYS A 204 -7.54 -5.88 -5.89
N ASN A 205 -8.36 -4.83 -6.04
CA ASN A 205 -8.71 -4.33 -7.37
C ASN A 205 -7.47 -3.77 -8.08
N GLY A 206 -7.38 -3.99 -9.38
CA GLY A 206 -6.45 -3.26 -10.22
C GLY A 206 -6.85 -1.79 -10.37
N THR A 207 -5.90 -0.93 -10.68
CA THR A 207 -6.15 0.47 -10.99
C THR A 207 -5.53 0.88 -12.30
N MET A 208 -6.26 1.69 -13.05
CA MET A 208 -5.80 2.24 -14.31
C MET A 208 -6.22 3.70 -14.41
N ARG A 209 -5.28 4.57 -14.78
CA ARG A 209 -5.53 5.99 -15.02
C ARG A 209 -5.11 6.34 -16.43
N PHE A 210 -5.98 7.06 -17.14
CA PHE A 210 -5.71 7.45 -18.53
C PHE A 210 -6.49 8.71 -18.91
N PHE A 211 -6.00 9.41 -19.93
CA PHE A 211 -6.71 10.52 -20.54
C PHE A 211 -7.44 10.07 -21.80
N VAL A 212 -8.71 10.44 -21.90
CA VAL A 212 -9.46 10.45 -23.15
C VAL A 212 -9.26 11.81 -23.80
N ARG A 213 -8.57 11.88 -24.93
CA ARG A 213 -8.21 13.14 -25.59
C ARG A 213 -9.07 13.40 -26.82
N THR A 214 -9.41 14.66 -27.03
CA THR A 214 -10.06 15.14 -28.23
C THR A 214 -9.33 16.33 -28.81
N ARG A 215 -9.40 16.44 -30.13
CA ARG A 215 -8.85 17.56 -30.89
C ARG A 215 -9.96 18.23 -31.71
N GLY A 216 -9.79 19.50 -31.98
CA GLY A 216 -10.68 20.32 -32.76
C GLY A 216 -9.93 21.36 -33.59
N LEU A 217 -10.61 22.45 -33.89
CA LEU A 217 -10.07 23.59 -34.65
C LEU A 217 -10.42 24.89 -33.95
N ALA A 218 -9.40 25.64 -33.51
CA ALA A 218 -9.59 26.94 -32.85
C ALA A 218 -10.24 27.97 -33.83
N ALA A 219 -11.19 28.71 -33.30
CA ALA A 219 -11.84 29.81 -34.01
C ALA A 219 -12.38 30.86 -33.03
N HIS A 220 -12.66 32.06 -33.51
CA HIS A 220 -13.36 33.07 -32.73
C HIS A 220 -14.81 32.61 -32.44
N SER A 221 -15.23 32.61 -31.16
CA SER A 221 -16.54 32.07 -30.73
C SER A 221 -17.73 32.76 -31.47
N GLY A 222 -17.62 34.02 -31.83
CA GLY A 222 -18.60 34.74 -32.70
C GLY A 222 -18.64 34.26 -34.15
N ARG A 223 -17.74 33.33 -34.52
CA ARG A 223 -17.68 32.68 -35.84
C ARG A 223 -17.47 31.18 -35.71
N ALA A 224 -18.21 30.56 -34.76
CA ALA A 224 -18.05 29.16 -34.36
C ALA A 224 -18.11 28.15 -35.52
N TRP A 225 -18.81 28.48 -36.62
CA TRP A 225 -18.88 27.65 -37.83
C TRP A 225 -17.54 27.47 -38.58
N ARG A 226 -16.48 28.17 -38.15
CA ARG A 226 -15.11 28.04 -38.68
C ARG A 226 -14.21 27.18 -37.84
N GLY A 227 -14.69 26.72 -36.68
CA GLY A 227 -13.95 25.89 -35.75
C GLY A 227 -14.63 24.56 -35.48
N GLU A 228 -13.91 23.69 -34.79
CA GLU A 228 -14.41 22.43 -34.24
C GLU A 228 -14.13 22.42 -32.73
N ASN A 229 -15.19 22.24 -31.96
CA ASN A 229 -15.07 22.36 -30.51
C ASN A 229 -14.65 21.00 -29.87
N ALA A 230 -13.41 20.93 -29.39
CA ALA A 230 -12.86 19.73 -28.76
C ALA A 230 -13.59 19.37 -27.44
N ILE A 231 -14.10 20.35 -26.66
CA ILE A 231 -14.89 20.05 -25.45
C ILE A 231 -16.21 19.36 -25.84
N HIS A 232 -16.90 19.84 -26.88
CA HIS A 232 -18.13 19.19 -27.36
C HIS A 232 -17.87 17.77 -27.86
N ALA A 233 -16.69 17.52 -28.42
CA ALA A 233 -16.29 16.19 -28.88
C ALA A 233 -16.11 15.16 -27.75
N LEU A 234 -15.95 15.59 -26.48
CA LEU A 234 -15.96 14.69 -25.31
C LEU A 234 -17.37 14.23 -24.88
N ALA A 235 -18.44 14.88 -25.35
CA ALA A 235 -19.81 14.59 -24.90
C ALA A 235 -20.21 13.10 -25.05
N PRO A 236 -19.92 12.38 -26.16
CA PRO A 236 -20.23 10.96 -26.25
C PRO A 236 -19.45 10.09 -25.25
N ALA A 237 -18.19 10.44 -24.95
CA ALA A 237 -17.38 9.71 -23.95
C ALA A 237 -17.93 9.93 -22.52
N LEU A 238 -18.35 11.16 -22.20
CA LEU A 238 -19.04 11.44 -20.92
C LEU A 238 -20.39 10.72 -20.84
N ALA A 239 -21.15 10.65 -21.93
CA ALA A 239 -22.41 9.89 -21.96
C ALA A 239 -22.17 8.39 -21.76
N ALA A 240 -21.10 7.82 -22.32
CA ALA A 240 -20.71 6.42 -22.10
C ALA A 240 -20.42 6.17 -20.60
N LEU A 241 -19.68 7.06 -19.95
CA LEU A 241 -19.43 6.96 -18.51
C LEU A 241 -20.70 7.13 -17.66
N ALA A 242 -21.55 8.09 -18.02
CA ALA A 242 -22.80 8.34 -17.30
C ALA A 242 -23.79 7.15 -17.37
N SER A 243 -23.68 6.34 -18.42
CA SER A 243 -24.48 5.12 -18.60
C SER A 243 -23.73 3.82 -18.28
N TYR A 244 -22.47 3.91 -17.86
CA TYR A 244 -21.67 2.74 -17.51
C TYR A 244 -22.19 2.10 -16.22
N GLU A 245 -22.47 0.81 -16.27
CA GLU A 245 -22.90 0.03 -15.13
C GLU A 245 -21.70 -0.79 -14.60
N PRO A 246 -21.09 -0.38 -13.47
CA PRO A 246 -20.00 -1.12 -12.85
C PRO A 246 -20.45 -2.52 -12.45
N LYS A 247 -19.59 -3.51 -12.68
CA LYS A 247 -19.87 -4.90 -12.31
C LYS A 247 -19.44 -5.19 -10.88
N THR A 248 -20.13 -6.13 -10.24
CA THR A 248 -19.66 -6.84 -9.05
C THR A 248 -19.31 -8.25 -9.48
N ILE A 249 -18.07 -8.66 -9.23
CA ILE A 249 -17.48 -9.89 -9.73
C ILE A 249 -17.07 -10.76 -8.54
N ALA A 250 -17.55 -12.00 -8.49
CA ALA A 250 -17.10 -12.97 -7.51
C ALA A 250 -15.80 -13.64 -7.97
N VAL A 251 -14.78 -13.59 -7.14
CA VAL A 251 -13.49 -14.27 -7.34
C VAL A 251 -13.13 -15.01 -6.05
N GLU A 252 -12.99 -16.32 -6.12
CA GLU A 252 -12.61 -17.18 -4.97
C GLU A 252 -13.45 -16.91 -3.70
N GLY A 253 -14.77 -16.68 -3.88
CA GLY A 253 -15.71 -16.44 -2.79
C GLY A 253 -15.83 -15.00 -2.32
N LEU A 254 -14.98 -14.06 -2.78
CA LEU A 254 -15.08 -12.65 -2.45
C LEU A 254 -15.72 -11.84 -3.60
N GLU A 255 -16.49 -10.80 -3.27
CA GLU A 255 -17.18 -9.94 -4.24
C GLU A 255 -16.44 -8.62 -4.45
N TYR A 256 -15.82 -8.45 -5.62
CA TYR A 256 -15.11 -7.23 -6.02
C TYR A 256 -16.02 -6.31 -6.84
N ARG A 257 -16.10 -5.05 -6.42
CA ARG A 257 -16.85 -4.00 -7.14
C ARG A 257 -15.92 -3.21 -8.03
N GLU A 258 -16.27 -3.12 -9.31
CA GLU A 258 -15.56 -2.30 -10.27
C GLU A 258 -16.03 -0.84 -10.24
N GLY A 259 -15.29 0.06 -10.88
CA GLY A 259 -15.68 1.44 -11.02
C GLY A 259 -14.93 2.12 -12.15
N LEU A 260 -15.63 2.77 -13.07
CA LEU A 260 -15.06 3.53 -14.17
C LEU A 260 -15.59 4.97 -14.11
N ASN A 261 -14.72 5.93 -13.78
CA ASN A 261 -15.13 7.29 -13.46
C ASN A 261 -14.24 8.35 -14.09
N ALA A 262 -14.85 9.43 -14.60
CA ALA A 262 -14.12 10.65 -14.90
C ALA A 262 -13.78 11.36 -13.58
N VAL A 263 -12.50 11.63 -13.34
CA VAL A 263 -12.01 12.29 -12.12
C VAL A 263 -11.55 13.72 -12.36
N GLN A 264 -11.34 14.08 -13.64
CA GLN A 264 -11.00 15.45 -14.03
C GLN A 264 -11.35 15.68 -15.51
N ILE A 265 -11.68 16.92 -15.88
CA ILE A 265 -11.85 17.36 -17.27
C ILE A 265 -11.18 18.71 -17.45
N SER A 266 -10.54 18.92 -18.60
CA SER A 266 -9.87 20.17 -18.96
C SER A 266 -10.05 20.49 -20.43
N GLY A 267 -10.06 21.79 -20.77
CA GLY A 267 -10.15 22.27 -22.14
C GLY A 267 -10.43 23.77 -22.21
N GLY A 268 -10.05 24.39 -23.34
CA GLY A 268 -10.21 25.81 -23.60
C GLY A 268 -9.09 26.68 -23.01
N VAL A 269 -8.84 27.81 -23.66
CA VAL A 269 -7.77 28.76 -23.32
C VAL A 269 -8.29 30.17 -23.05
N ALA A 270 -9.44 30.55 -23.63
CA ALA A 270 -10.07 31.87 -23.44
C ALA A 270 -11.58 31.80 -23.77
N GLY A 271 -12.39 32.66 -23.12
CA GLY A 271 -13.85 32.65 -23.24
C GLY A 271 -14.42 33.02 -24.64
N ASN A 272 -13.57 33.54 -25.53
CA ASN A 272 -13.95 33.91 -26.90
C ASN A 272 -13.26 33.05 -27.98
N VAL A 273 -12.67 31.92 -27.61
CA VAL A 273 -11.98 30.96 -28.50
C VAL A 273 -12.71 29.62 -28.45
N ILE A 274 -13.04 29.04 -29.62
CA ILE A 274 -13.50 27.66 -29.71
C ILE A 274 -12.30 26.74 -29.38
N PRO A 275 -12.40 25.85 -28.35
CA PRO A 275 -11.32 25.00 -27.94
C PRO A 275 -10.90 24.00 -29.03
N ASP A 276 -9.59 23.90 -29.30
CA ASP A 276 -9.00 22.96 -30.24
C ASP A 276 -8.41 21.71 -29.58
N ALA A 277 -8.40 21.67 -28.24
CA ALA A 277 -8.00 20.52 -27.44
C ALA A 277 -8.82 20.41 -26.18
N ALA A 278 -9.17 19.19 -25.79
CA ALA A 278 -9.73 18.86 -24.48
C ALA A 278 -9.29 17.46 -24.05
N ALA A 279 -9.28 17.24 -22.73
CA ALA A 279 -8.93 15.96 -22.13
C ALA A 279 -9.83 15.67 -20.93
N MET A 280 -10.21 14.40 -20.80
CA MET A 280 -10.91 13.86 -19.64
C MET A 280 -10.00 12.81 -18.98
N HIS A 281 -9.67 12.98 -17.70
CA HIS A 281 -8.91 12.01 -16.91
C HIS A 281 -9.88 10.99 -16.32
N VAL A 282 -9.64 9.72 -16.59
CA VAL A 282 -10.50 8.61 -16.18
C VAL A 282 -9.71 7.68 -15.27
N ASN A 283 -10.34 7.23 -14.18
CA ASN A 283 -9.86 6.14 -13.33
C ASN A 283 -10.76 4.93 -13.52
N TYR A 284 -10.16 3.77 -13.75
CA TYR A 284 -10.81 2.47 -13.78
C TYR A 284 -10.29 1.61 -12.63
N ARG A 285 -11.19 1.12 -11.80
CA ARG A 285 -10.95 0.09 -10.81
C ARG A 285 -11.58 -1.20 -11.31
N PHE A 286 -10.78 -2.25 -11.49
CA PHE A 286 -11.22 -3.51 -12.08
C PHE A 286 -10.94 -4.69 -11.16
N ALA A 287 -11.84 -5.69 -11.21
CA ALA A 287 -11.76 -6.88 -10.38
C ALA A 287 -10.62 -7.82 -10.81
N PRO A 288 -10.13 -8.68 -9.89
CA PRO A 288 -9.01 -9.60 -10.15
C PRO A 288 -9.40 -10.86 -10.95
N ASP A 289 -10.50 -10.79 -11.70
CA ASP A 289 -10.93 -11.82 -12.66
C ASP A 289 -10.27 -11.66 -14.04
N LYS A 290 -9.60 -10.54 -14.28
CA LYS A 290 -8.99 -10.18 -15.56
C LYS A 290 -7.55 -9.70 -15.40
N THR A 291 -6.78 -9.93 -16.44
CA THR A 291 -5.42 -9.40 -16.59
C THR A 291 -5.45 -7.91 -16.89
N LEU A 292 -4.30 -7.24 -16.76
CA LEU A 292 -4.14 -5.83 -17.13
C LEU A 292 -4.45 -5.60 -18.60
N ASP A 293 -4.03 -6.50 -19.51
CA ASP A 293 -4.30 -6.40 -20.95
C ASP A 293 -5.80 -6.51 -21.27
N GLU A 294 -6.53 -7.38 -20.59
CA GLU A 294 -7.99 -7.49 -20.70
C GLU A 294 -8.70 -6.23 -20.18
N ALA A 295 -8.20 -5.65 -19.07
CA ALA A 295 -8.71 -4.37 -18.57
C ALA A 295 -8.44 -3.21 -19.54
N VAL A 296 -7.26 -3.17 -20.16
CA VAL A 296 -6.94 -2.20 -21.24
C VAL A 296 -7.85 -2.40 -22.45
N ALA A 297 -8.09 -3.65 -22.86
CA ALA A 297 -9.00 -3.95 -23.97
C ALA A 297 -10.42 -3.47 -23.67
N HIS A 298 -10.92 -3.68 -22.46
CA HIS A 298 -12.23 -3.21 -22.03
C HIS A 298 -12.38 -1.69 -22.14
N VAL A 299 -11.45 -0.90 -21.62
CA VAL A 299 -11.55 0.56 -21.71
C VAL A 299 -11.40 1.07 -23.15
N ARG A 300 -10.61 0.38 -24.00
CA ARG A 300 -10.52 0.69 -25.42
C ARG A 300 -11.84 0.42 -26.18
N GLU A 301 -12.62 -0.57 -25.73
CA GLU A 301 -13.96 -0.83 -26.24
C GLU A 301 -14.95 0.26 -25.79
N VAL A 302 -14.97 0.62 -24.52
CA VAL A 302 -15.86 1.66 -23.95
C VAL A 302 -15.61 3.01 -24.63
N PHE A 303 -14.36 3.36 -24.90
CA PHE A 303 -13.95 4.62 -25.52
C PHE A 303 -13.53 4.43 -26.99
N ALA A 304 -14.22 3.54 -27.71
CA ALA A 304 -13.90 3.28 -29.11
C ALA A 304 -13.93 4.57 -29.95
N GLY A 305 -12.89 4.80 -30.72
CA GLY A 305 -12.74 6.00 -31.58
C GLY A 305 -12.04 7.18 -30.90
N TYR A 306 -11.68 7.08 -29.62
CA TYR A 306 -10.89 8.09 -28.91
C TYR A 306 -9.41 7.70 -28.79
N GLU A 307 -8.55 8.70 -28.74
CA GLU A 307 -7.15 8.56 -28.34
C GLU A 307 -7.10 8.40 -26.81
N LEU A 308 -6.54 7.28 -26.33
CA LEU A 308 -6.32 7.01 -24.91
C LEU A 308 -4.83 7.09 -24.60
N ASP A 309 -4.50 7.94 -23.62
CA ASP A 309 -3.13 8.15 -23.13
C ASP A 309 -3.04 7.61 -21.70
N PHE A 310 -2.46 6.41 -21.55
CA PHE A 310 -2.35 5.72 -20.26
C PHE A 310 -1.20 6.31 -19.44
N VAL A 311 -1.49 6.67 -18.18
CA VAL A 311 -0.53 7.30 -17.27
C VAL A 311 -0.24 6.49 -16.03
N ASP A 312 -1.09 5.49 -15.72
CA ASP A 312 -0.89 4.54 -14.65
C ASP A 312 -1.60 3.23 -14.96
N LEU A 313 -0.90 2.12 -14.78
CA LEU A 313 -1.37 0.77 -15.09
C LEU A 313 -0.87 -0.17 -14.00
N SER A 314 -1.75 -0.52 -13.05
CA SER A 314 -1.43 -1.40 -11.94
C SER A 314 -2.36 -2.62 -11.93
N PRO A 315 -1.84 -3.85 -12.01
CA PRO A 315 -2.64 -5.06 -12.09
C PRO A 315 -3.45 -5.29 -10.81
N ALA A 316 -4.52 -6.07 -10.92
CA ALA A 316 -5.24 -6.59 -9.76
C ALA A 316 -4.50 -7.82 -9.19
N ALA A 317 -4.76 -8.14 -7.92
CA ALA A 317 -4.32 -9.39 -7.31
C ALA A 317 -5.50 -10.29 -6.97
N ARG A 318 -5.39 -11.58 -7.28
CA ARG A 318 -6.37 -12.58 -6.82
C ARG A 318 -6.36 -12.68 -5.29
N PRO A 319 -7.43 -13.15 -4.65
CA PRO A 319 -7.55 -13.19 -3.19
C PRO A 319 -6.39 -13.83 -2.43
N GLY A 320 -5.73 -14.85 -2.99
CA GLY A 320 -4.63 -15.55 -2.35
C GLY A 320 -5.03 -16.42 -1.15
N LEU A 321 -6.34 -16.72 -1.02
CA LEU A 321 -6.91 -17.41 0.14
C LEU A 321 -6.96 -18.94 0.01
N ASP A 322 -6.57 -19.50 -1.12
CA ASP A 322 -6.65 -20.92 -1.45
C ASP A 322 -5.40 -21.72 -1.01
N THR A 323 -4.58 -21.17 -0.12
CA THR A 323 -3.37 -21.80 0.41
C THR A 323 -3.56 -22.28 1.85
N PRO A 324 -2.82 -23.33 2.29
CA PRO A 324 -2.84 -23.75 3.69
C PRO A 324 -2.42 -22.65 4.67
N LEU A 325 -1.48 -21.77 4.27
CA LEU A 325 -1.02 -20.64 5.09
C LEU A 325 -2.10 -19.57 5.26
N ALA A 326 -2.85 -19.27 4.20
CA ALA A 326 -4.00 -18.38 4.30
C ALA A 326 -5.09 -18.97 5.21
N ALA A 327 -5.39 -20.27 5.08
CA ALA A 327 -6.37 -20.95 5.93
C ALA A 327 -5.99 -20.90 7.42
N SER A 328 -4.71 -21.15 7.75
CA SER A 328 -4.22 -21.06 9.14
C SER A 328 -4.24 -19.64 9.68
N LEU A 329 -3.94 -18.62 8.84
CA LEU A 329 -4.06 -17.23 9.23
C LEU A 329 -5.52 -16.83 9.50
N ILE A 330 -6.46 -17.28 8.64
CA ILE A 330 -7.91 -17.04 8.83
C ILE A 330 -8.37 -17.65 10.16
N GLU A 331 -7.92 -18.86 10.47
CA GLU A 331 -8.24 -19.53 11.74
C GLU A 331 -7.70 -18.76 12.94
N ALA A 332 -6.46 -18.26 12.86
CA ALA A 332 -5.84 -17.49 13.94
C ALA A 332 -6.53 -16.13 14.17
N VAL A 333 -6.93 -15.44 13.11
CA VAL A 333 -7.66 -14.16 13.18
C VAL A 333 -9.11 -14.37 13.63
N GLY A 334 -9.75 -15.46 13.20
CA GLY A 334 -11.10 -15.84 13.62
C GLY A 334 -12.22 -15.01 12.99
N GLU A 335 -11.96 -14.33 11.88
CA GLU A 335 -12.94 -13.51 11.15
C GLU A 335 -13.00 -13.89 9.67
N GLU A 336 -14.17 -13.71 9.03
CA GLU A 336 -14.37 -14.00 7.61
C GLU A 336 -13.61 -13.00 6.73
N PRO A 337 -12.82 -13.46 5.75
CA PRO A 337 -12.08 -12.60 4.85
C PRO A 337 -13.00 -11.69 4.03
N GLN A 338 -12.49 -10.50 3.70
CA GLN A 338 -13.17 -9.48 2.91
C GLN A 338 -12.38 -9.15 1.64
N PRO A 339 -13.02 -8.60 0.59
CA PRO A 339 -12.32 -8.13 -0.60
C PRO A 339 -11.62 -6.78 -0.34
N LYS A 340 -10.38 -6.59 -0.83
CA LYS A 340 -9.73 -5.27 -0.86
C LYS A 340 -10.16 -4.50 -2.11
N TYR A 341 -10.82 -3.36 -1.93
CA TYR A 341 -11.24 -2.49 -3.03
C TYR A 341 -10.16 -1.50 -3.47
N GLY A 342 -9.27 -1.10 -2.55
CA GLY A 342 -8.08 -0.32 -2.86
C GLY A 342 -7.03 -1.17 -3.57
N TRP A 343 -6.15 -0.55 -4.35
CA TRP A 343 -4.95 -1.21 -4.84
C TRP A 343 -3.91 -1.22 -3.72
N THR A 344 -3.19 -2.31 -3.58
CA THR A 344 -2.06 -2.45 -2.65
C THR A 344 -0.96 -3.30 -3.28
N ASP A 345 0.20 -3.29 -2.69
CA ASP A 345 1.39 -4.01 -3.16
C ASP A 345 1.27 -5.56 -3.07
N VAL A 346 0.15 -6.12 -2.57
CA VAL A 346 -0.16 -7.56 -2.77
C VAL A 346 -0.15 -7.92 -4.26
N ALA A 347 -0.48 -6.96 -5.14
CA ALA A 347 -0.43 -7.14 -6.57
C ALA A 347 0.99 -7.46 -7.06
N ARG A 348 2.02 -6.80 -6.50
CA ARG A 348 3.43 -7.05 -6.88
C ARG A 348 3.93 -8.42 -6.44
N LEU A 349 3.54 -8.86 -5.24
CA LEU A 349 3.86 -10.22 -4.78
C LEU A 349 3.15 -11.26 -5.65
N SER A 350 1.88 -11.03 -5.98
CA SER A 350 1.09 -11.89 -6.86
C SER A 350 1.71 -12.00 -8.27
N GLU A 351 2.23 -10.90 -8.85
CA GLU A 351 2.90 -10.89 -10.16
C GLU A 351 4.13 -11.80 -10.22
N ILE A 352 4.85 -11.96 -9.10
CA ILE A 352 6.01 -12.86 -8.99
C ILE A 352 5.64 -14.25 -8.45
N GLY A 353 4.34 -14.55 -8.35
CA GLY A 353 3.82 -15.88 -8.01
C GLY A 353 3.73 -16.17 -6.52
N ILE A 354 3.85 -15.16 -5.65
CA ILE A 354 3.69 -15.30 -4.20
C ILE A 354 2.24 -14.94 -3.82
N PRO A 355 1.43 -15.90 -3.32
CA PRO A 355 0.13 -15.60 -2.77
C PRO A 355 0.25 -14.64 -1.58
N ALA A 356 -0.60 -13.61 -1.53
CA ALA A 356 -0.51 -12.62 -0.46
C ALA A 356 -1.87 -12.03 -0.11
N VAL A 357 -2.00 -11.59 1.14
CA VAL A 357 -3.20 -10.94 1.69
C VAL A 357 -2.82 -9.62 2.38
N ASN A 358 -3.81 -8.78 2.63
CA ASN A 358 -3.66 -7.61 3.50
C ASN A 358 -4.21 -7.94 4.89
N PHE A 359 -3.47 -7.57 5.94
CA PHE A 359 -3.92 -7.69 7.32
C PHE A 359 -3.15 -6.72 8.22
N GLY A 360 -3.83 -5.75 8.80
CA GLY A 360 -3.20 -4.79 9.71
C GLY A 360 -4.20 -3.93 10.49
N PRO A 361 -3.69 -3.14 11.43
CA PRO A 361 -4.50 -2.27 12.26
C PRO A 361 -4.95 -1.01 11.50
N GLY A 362 -6.05 -0.43 11.95
CA GLY A 362 -6.58 0.82 11.42
C GLY A 362 -7.70 0.64 10.41
N ASP A 363 -8.58 1.63 10.37
CA ASP A 363 -9.67 1.71 9.39
C ASP A 363 -9.17 2.38 8.11
N ALA A 364 -9.15 1.65 7.00
CA ALA A 364 -8.74 2.17 5.70
C ALA A 364 -9.52 3.43 5.26
N LEU A 365 -10.71 3.68 5.81
CA LEU A 365 -11.48 4.90 5.52
C LEU A 365 -10.89 6.15 6.18
N LEU A 366 -9.99 5.98 7.15
CA LEU A 366 -9.28 7.06 7.83
C LEU A 366 -7.96 7.43 7.16
N ALA A 367 -7.45 6.57 6.27
CA ALA A 367 -6.25 6.83 5.48
C ALA A 367 -6.38 8.17 4.75
N HIS A 368 -5.29 8.94 4.73
CA HIS A 368 -5.17 10.25 4.05
C HIS A 368 -6.08 11.37 4.59
N THR A 369 -6.87 11.11 5.65
CA THR A 369 -7.74 12.15 6.24
C THR A 369 -6.95 13.13 7.12
N ASP A 370 -7.55 14.29 7.40
CA ASP A 370 -6.96 15.30 8.28
C ASP A 370 -6.83 14.84 9.74
N ASN A 371 -7.63 13.85 10.14
CA ASN A 371 -7.64 13.29 11.48
C ASN A 371 -7.36 11.78 11.49
N GLU A 372 -6.42 11.37 10.66
CA GLU A 372 -5.97 9.98 10.58
C GLU A 372 -5.52 9.47 11.96
N HIS A 373 -5.99 8.28 12.33
CA HIS A 373 -5.72 7.71 13.64
C HIS A 373 -5.92 6.21 13.69
N VAL A 374 -5.35 5.57 14.73
CA VAL A 374 -5.51 4.13 15.02
C VAL A 374 -5.74 3.91 16.52
N SER A 375 -6.59 2.95 16.89
CA SER A 375 -6.81 2.62 18.29
C SER A 375 -5.70 1.75 18.86
N PHE A 376 -5.41 1.93 20.15
CA PHE A 376 -4.43 1.08 20.88
C PHE A 376 -4.85 -0.39 20.89
N SER A 377 -6.15 -0.66 20.95
CA SER A 377 -6.70 -2.02 20.94
C SER A 377 -6.44 -2.73 19.61
N GLN A 378 -6.63 -2.05 18.47
CA GLN A 378 -6.34 -2.63 17.14
C GLN A 378 -4.84 -2.93 16.96
N LEU A 379 -3.95 -2.01 17.37
CA LEU A 379 -2.50 -2.25 17.32
C LEU A 379 -2.11 -3.51 18.09
N THR A 380 -2.61 -3.63 19.33
CA THR A 380 -2.30 -4.76 20.20
C THR A 380 -2.90 -6.06 19.69
N ARG A 381 -4.16 -6.02 19.19
CA ARG A 381 -4.85 -7.19 18.65
C ARG A 381 -4.12 -7.71 17.41
N CYS A 382 -3.84 -6.87 16.42
CA CYS A 382 -3.18 -7.31 15.18
C CYS A 382 -1.79 -7.91 15.45
N HIS A 383 -1.03 -7.34 16.40
CA HIS A 383 0.22 -7.94 16.83
C HIS A 383 0.01 -9.33 17.45
N ALA A 384 -0.97 -9.46 18.36
CA ALA A 384 -1.25 -10.72 19.04
C ALA A 384 -1.72 -11.81 18.06
N ASP A 385 -2.60 -11.48 17.10
CA ASP A 385 -3.13 -12.40 16.11
C ASP A 385 -2.01 -12.92 15.18
N LEU A 386 -1.18 -12.02 14.63
CA LEU A 386 -0.04 -12.42 13.80
C LEU A 386 1.01 -13.20 14.60
N ARG A 387 1.28 -12.79 15.83
CA ARG A 387 2.22 -13.52 16.69
C ARG A 387 1.72 -14.93 16.98
N ALA A 388 0.43 -15.09 17.31
CA ALA A 388 -0.17 -16.38 17.54
C ALA A 388 -0.09 -17.29 16.31
N TRP A 389 -0.35 -16.74 15.11
CA TRP A 389 -0.24 -17.47 13.85
C TRP A 389 1.18 -17.92 13.54
N LEU A 390 2.18 -17.09 13.86
CA LEU A 390 3.59 -17.37 13.55
C LEU A 390 4.32 -18.20 14.61
N LEU A 391 3.74 -18.39 15.78
CA LEU A 391 4.32 -19.26 16.82
C LEU A 391 4.24 -20.73 16.40
N SER A 392 5.26 -21.48 16.77
CA SER A 392 5.20 -22.95 16.64
C SER A 392 4.23 -23.56 17.65
N ASP A 393 3.45 -24.53 17.20
CA ASP A 393 2.66 -25.44 18.07
C ASP A 393 3.58 -26.42 18.82
N ARG A 394 4.67 -25.92 19.39
CA ARG A 394 5.51 -26.78 20.24
C ARG A 394 4.82 -26.88 21.58
N ASP A 395 4.18 -28.04 21.82
CA ASP A 395 3.67 -28.40 23.15
C ASP A 395 4.74 -28.08 24.18
N GLU A 396 4.34 -27.32 25.22
CA GLU A 396 5.14 -27.16 26.42
C GLU A 396 5.25 -28.55 27.08
N ASP A 397 6.31 -29.31 26.73
CA ASP A 397 6.71 -30.52 27.43
C ASP A 397 7.44 -30.20 28.75
#